data_b82ee0241488d7f0ab8fd5995e5e6cdf
#
_entry.id   b82ee0241488d7f0ab8fd5995e5e6cdf
#
_cell.length_a   1.000
_cell.length_b   1.000
_cell.length_c   1.000
_cell.angle_alpha   90.00
_cell.angle_beta   90.00
_cell.angle_gamma   90.00
#
_symmetry.space_group_name_H-M   'P 1'
#
loop_
_entity.id
_entity.type
_entity.pdbx_description
1 polymer ?
#
loop_
_entity_poly.entity_id
_entity_poly.type
_entity_poly.pdbx_seq_one_letter_code
_entity_poly.pdbx_strand_id
1 'polypeptide(L)'
;IDHPNFLLNYLKAEGDIIVGGLKIGGDAEALNHNLRYRYEKACEAAHDYQHRKEKGDREFRSTNFLIARNILLSCPFDENFRYYGYEDVLLGKQLTAQGHSITHIDNAILLDEYEGNYRFVQKTEEACRTLYFFREELKGYSKLICYSEKMKRWHLTGICRALFPWLSLPIKARLTGNNPSVFWFNIYK
;
A
#
# COMPACT_ATOMS: atom_id res chain seq x y z
N ILE A 1 18.61 6.52 1.48
CA ILE A 1 18.81 7.07 0.12
C ILE A 1 20.12 6.50 -0.38
N ASP A 2 20.03 5.66 -1.38
CA ASP A 2 21.19 4.86 -1.87
C ASP A 2 21.75 5.34 -3.23
N HIS A 3 21.22 6.44 -3.74
CA HIS A 3 21.60 6.95 -5.04
C HIS A 3 22.23 8.34 -4.95
N PRO A 4 23.48 8.56 -5.42
CA PRO A 4 24.16 9.86 -5.30
C PRO A 4 23.42 11.01 -5.98
N ASN A 5 22.66 10.72 -7.02
CA ASN A 5 21.87 11.71 -7.77
C ASN A 5 20.40 11.79 -7.34
N PHE A 6 20.03 11.27 -6.17
CA PHE A 6 18.64 11.18 -5.74
C PHE A 6 17.89 12.52 -5.81
N LEU A 7 18.44 13.58 -5.23
CA LEU A 7 17.82 14.91 -5.30
C LEU A 7 17.89 15.51 -6.69
N LEU A 8 18.99 15.30 -7.41
CA LEU A 8 19.16 15.80 -8.78
C LEU A 8 18.14 15.19 -9.74
N ASN A 9 17.77 13.92 -9.56
CA ASN A 9 16.75 13.25 -10.36
C ASN A 9 15.36 13.90 -10.17
N TYR A 10 15.03 14.32 -8.95
CA TYR A 10 13.80 15.10 -8.70
C TYR A 10 13.85 16.50 -9.32
N LEU A 11 15.00 17.18 -9.24
CA LEU A 11 15.17 18.52 -9.83
C LEU A 11 15.11 18.52 -11.35
N LYS A 12 15.45 17.41 -12.00
CA LYS A 12 15.38 17.26 -13.47
C LYS A 12 14.02 16.78 -13.96
N ALA A 13 13.20 16.24 -13.07
CA ALA A 13 11.89 15.73 -13.44
C ALA A 13 10.90 16.88 -13.62
N GLU A 14 10.03 16.75 -14.61
CA GLU A 14 8.98 17.70 -14.90
C GLU A 14 7.64 17.23 -14.32
N GLY A 15 6.90 18.13 -13.73
CA GLY A 15 5.58 17.87 -13.15
C GLY A 15 5.42 18.45 -11.75
N ASP A 16 4.18 18.63 -11.36
CA ASP A 16 3.82 19.19 -10.06
C ASP A 16 3.82 18.14 -8.94
N ILE A 17 3.61 16.88 -9.32
CA ILE A 17 3.60 15.72 -8.41
C ILE A 17 4.49 14.63 -9.02
N ILE A 18 5.57 14.28 -8.35
CA ILE A 18 6.57 13.34 -8.83
C ILE A 18 6.75 12.23 -7.82
N VAL A 19 6.66 10.96 -8.24
CA VAL A 19 6.78 9.77 -7.37
C VAL A 19 7.99 8.94 -7.78
N GLY A 20 8.93 8.77 -6.85
CA GLY A 20 10.20 8.05 -7.09
C GLY A 20 10.12 6.54 -6.89
N GLY A 21 9.16 6.06 -6.09
CA GLY A 21 8.98 4.63 -5.84
C GLY A 21 9.82 4.06 -4.70
N LEU A 22 9.72 2.73 -4.54
CA LEU A 22 10.33 1.97 -3.46
C LEU A 22 10.96 0.70 -4.01
N LYS A 23 12.15 0.34 -3.52
CA LYS A 23 12.82 -0.96 -3.74
C LYS A 23 12.89 -1.74 -2.43
N ILE A 24 12.80 -3.05 -2.51
CA ILE A 24 12.84 -3.93 -1.35
C ILE A 24 14.27 -4.45 -1.15
N GLY A 25 14.91 -3.98 -0.08
CA GLY A 25 16.25 -4.35 0.34
C GLY A 25 16.28 -5.36 1.46
N GLY A 26 17.48 -5.62 1.98
CA GLY A 26 17.75 -6.55 3.06
C GLY A 26 18.17 -7.94 2.63
N ASP A 27 18.70 -8.71 3.58
CA ASP A 27 19.15 -10.08 3.36
C ASP A 27 17.94 -11.04 3.32
N ALA A 28 17.80 -11.74 2.21
CA ALA A 28 16.68 -12.66 1.98
C ALA A 28 16.69 -13.86 2.94
N GLU A 29 17.87 -14.36 3.34
CA GLU A 29 17.98 -15.49 4.27
C GLU A 29 17.61 -15.05 5.70
N ALA A 30 18.16 -13.93 6.15
CA ALA A 30 17.89 -13.36 7.47
C ALA A 30 16.43 -12.93 7.62
N LEU A 31 15.78 -12.45 6.56
CA LEU A 31 14.41 -11.92 6.57
C LEU A 31 13.35 -12.94 6.13
N ASN A 32 13.72 -14.18 5.86
CA ASN A 32 12.78 -15.21 5.39
C ASN A 32 11.62 -15.48 6.38
N HIS A 33 11.83 -15.23 7.67
CA HIS A 33 10.80 -15.33 8.71
C HIS A 33 9.97 -14.06 8.92
N ASN A 34 10.27 -12.98 8.19
CA ASN A 34 9.56 -11.71 8.31
C ASN A 34 8.44 -11.61 7.26
N LEU A 35 7.18 -11.51 7.76
CA LEU A 35 5.98 -11.46 6.90
C LEU A 35 5.96 -10.21 6.02
N ARG A 36 6.33 -9.05 6.58
CA ARG A 36 6.32 -7.79 5.82
C ARG A 36 7.32 -7.85 4.68
N TYR A 37 8.55 -8.29 4.95
CA TYR A 37 9.55 -8.48 3.90
C TYR A 37 9.04 -9.39 2.78
N ARG A 38 8.51 -10.57 3.13
CA ARG A 38 7.98 -11.53 2.14
C ARG A 38 6.84 -10.96 1.33
N TYR A 39 5.96 -10.20 1.96
CA TYR A 39 4.82 -9.57 1.30
C TYR A 39 5.28 -8.45 0.33
N GLU A 40 6.13 -7.53 0.79
CA GLU A 40 6.66 -6.43 -0.03
C GLU A 40 7.48 -7.00 -1.22
N LYS A 41 8.30 -8.02 -0.97
CA LYS A 41 9.08 -8.69 -2.01
C LYS A 41 8.19 -9.37 -3.06
N ALA A 42 7.10 -10.00 -2.66
CA ALA A 42 6.14 -10.60 -3.58
C ALA A 42 5.37 -9.55 -4.42
N CYS A 43 5.25 -8.32 -3.91
CA CYS A 43 4.58 -7.21 -4.60
C CYS A 43 5.55 -6.34 -5.44
N GLU A 44 6.87 -6.46 -5.25
CA GLU A 44 7.87 -5.54 -5.79
C GLU A 44 7.76 -5.35 -7.30
N ALA A 45 7.66 -6.44 -8.07
CA ALA A 45 7.54 -6.39 -9.52
C ALA A 45 6.29 -5.64 -10.01
N ALA A 46 5.19 -5.71 -9.25
CA ALA A 46 3.95 -5.01 -9.59
C ALA A 46 4.00 -3.50 -9.31
N HIS A 47 5.05 -3.04 -8.61
CA HIS A 47 5.24 -1.63 -8.20
C HIS A 47 6.58 -1.06 -8.67
N ASP A 48 7.24 -1.71 -9.62
CA ASP A 48 8.42 -1.17 -10.29
C ASP A 48 8.09 0.10 -11.11
N TYR A 49 9.11 0.77 -11.60
CA TYR A 49 8.94 2.02 -12.35
C TYR A 49 8.05 1.85 -13.58
N GLN A 50 8.22 0.78 -14.36
CA GLN A 50 7.46 0.56 -15.59
C GLN A 50 5.98 0.37 -15.30
N HIS A 51 5.64 -0.50 -14.36
CA HIS A 51 4.25 -0.73 -13.96
C HIS A 51 3.61 0.51 -13.32
N ARG A 52 4.35 1.30 -12.53
CA ARG A 52 3.83 2.56 -11.97
C ARG A 52 3.52 3.56 -13.07
N LYS A 53 4.39 3.69 -14.06
CA LYS A 53 4.19 4.58 -15.22
C LYS A 53 2.96 4.19 -16.04
N GLU A 54 2.73 2.89 -16.26
CA GLU A 54 1.55 2.39 -16.97
C GLU A 54 0.24 2.63 -16.22
N LYS A 55 0.24 2.49 -14.89
CA LYS A 55 -0.95 2.67 -14.05
C LYS A 55 -1.22 4.13 -13.69
N GLY A 56 -0.23 5.01 -13.83
CA GLY A 56 -0.35 6.43 -13.59
C GLY A 56 -0.83 6.76 -12.17
N ASP A 57 -1.91 7.52 -12.07
CA ASP A 57 -2.43 8.10 -10.82
C ASP A 57 -2.79 7.07 -9.74
N ARG A 58 -3.09 5.84 -10.12
CA ARG A 58 -3.47 4.76 -9.19
C ARG A 58 -2.33 4.21 -8.34
N GLU A 59 -1.09 4.58 -8.66
CA GLU A 59 0.11 4.14 -7.95
C GLU A 59 0.77 5.27 -7.14
N PHE A 60 0.00 6.29 -6.77
CA PHE A 60 0.49 7.31 -5.83
C PHE A 60 0.74 6.69 -4.46
N ARG A 61 1.94 6.95 -3.92
CA ARG A 61 2.35 6.57 -2.57
C ARG A 61 3.17 7.71 -1.96
N SER A 62 2.83 8.08 -0.74
CA SER A 62 3.50 9.16 -0.02
C SER A 62 4.87 8.81 0.54
N THR A 63 5.35 7.57 0.35
CA THR A 63 6.64 7.13 0.90
C THR A 63 7.83 7.84 0.27
N ASN A 64 7.75 8.14 -1.03
CA ASN A 64 8.84 8.77 -1.78
C ASN A 64 8.25 9.63 -2.92
N PHE A 65 7.97 10.90 -2.63
CA PHE A 65 7.35 11.82 -3.59
C PHE A 65 7.82 13.25 -3.38
N LEU A 66 7.67 14.05 -4.44
CA LEU A 66 7.79 15.49 -4.45
C LEU A 66 6.47 16.08 -4.93
N ILE A 67 5.99 17.14 -4.30
CA ILE A 67 4.78 17.85 -4.69
C ILE A 67 4.98 19.35 -4.54
N ALA A 68 4.43 20.15 -5.47
CA ALA A 68 4.44 21.59 -5.34
C ALA A 68 3.65 22.03 -4.10
N ARG A 69 4.24 22.92 -3.30
CA ARG A 69 3.69 23.33 -2.00
C ARG A 69 2.27 23.88 -2.07
N ASN A 70 1.96 24.68 -3.09
CA ASN A 70 0.62 25.24 -3.31
C ASN A 70 -0.42 24.16 -3.56
N ILE A 71 -0.07 23.06 -4.26
CA ILE A 71 -0.96 21.93 -4.52
C ILE A 71 -1.25 21.19 -3.21
N LEU A 72 -0.22 20.88 -2.42
CA LEU A 72 -0.42 20.19 -1.14
C LEU A 72 -1.22 21.04 -0.15
N LEU A 73 -1.08 22.35 -0.17
CA LEU A 73 -1.88 23.26 0.67
C LEU A 73 -3.34 23.35 0.23
N SER A 74 -3.61 23.23 -1.07
CA SER A 74 -4.99 23.23 -1.60
C SER A 74 -5.68 21.87 -1.47
N CYS A 75 -4.91 20.79 -1.44
CA CYS A 75 -5.39 19.42 -1.28
C CYS A 75 -4.55 18.69 -0.21
N PRO A 76 -4.73 18.99 1.08
CA PRO A 76 -3.98 18.36 2.16
C PRO A 76 -4.44 16.91 2.41
N PHE A 77 -3.66 16.17 3.18
CA PHE A 77 -4.12 14.88 3.71
C PHE A 77 -5.40 15.05 4.54
N ASP A 78 -6.32 14.11 4.39
CA ASP A 78 -7.57 14.13 5.16
C ASP A 78 -7.32 13.72 6.63
N GLU A 79 -7.50 14.65 7.57
CA GLU A 79 -7.29 14.45 9.00
C GLU A 79 -8.30 13.48 9.66
N ASN A 80 -9.34 13.05 8.94
CA ASN A 80 -10.26 12.01 9.40
C ASN A 80 -9.61 10.62 9.38
N PHE A 81 -8.49 10.44 8.67
CA PHE A 81 -7.68 9.23 8.74
C PHE A 81 -6.90 9.16 10.07
N ARG A 82 -7.58 8.74 11.13
CA ARG A 82 -7.00 8.61 12.48
C ARG A 82 -6.26 7.28 12.69
N TYR A 83 -6.45 6.32 11.79
CA TYR A 83 -5.84 4.99 11.83
C TYR A 83 -4.97 4.78 10.60
N TYR A 84 -4.11 3.77 10.66
CA TYR A 84 -3.15 3.46 9.61
C TYR A 84 -3.80 3.06 8.29
N GLY A 85 -3.27 3.58 7.18
CA GLY A 85 -3.42 3.08 5.81
C GLY A 85 -4.48 3.80 4.96
N TYR A 86 -4.21 3.85 3.66
CA TYR A 86 -5.04 4.41 2.59
C TYR A 86 -5.17 5.94 2.53
N GLU A 87 -4.55 6.69 3.45
CA GLU A 87 -4.53 8.15 3.42
C GLU A 87 -3.84 8.70 2.15
N ASP A 88 -2.77 8.04 1.73
CA ASP A 88 -2.05 8.36 0.50
C ASP A 88 -2.86 8.00 -0.76
N VAL A 89 -3.55 6.87 -0.76
CA VAL A 89 -4.42 6.46 -1.87
C VAL A 89 -5.56 7.46 -2.07
N LEU A 90 -6.17 7.95 -0.97
CA LEU A 90 -7.21 8.98 -1.07
C LEU A 90 -6.64 10.30 -1.57
N LEU A 91 -5.49 10.73 -1.06
CA LEU A 91 -4.82 11.95 -1.53
C LEU A 91 -4.53 11.86 -3.03
N GLY A 92 -3.95 10.76 -3.52
CA GLY A 92 -3.69 10.57 -4.95
C GLY A 92 -4.96 10.66 -5.80
N LYS A 93 -6.07 10.06 -5.33
CA LYS A 93 -7.38 10.16 -5.97
C LYS A 93 -7.90 11.60 -6.02
N GLN A 94 -7.79 12.33 -4.92
CA GLN A 94 -8.26 13.73 -4.83
C GLN A 94 -7.44 14.66 -5.74
N LEU A 95 -6.12 14.50 -5.75
CA LEU A 95 -5.22 15.26 -6.64
C LEU A 95 -5.56 15.04 -8.11
N THR A 96 -5.78 13.80 -8.52
CA THR A 96 -6.20 13.45 -9.88
C THR A 96 -7.58 14.03 -10.21
N ALA A 97 -8.53 13.97 -9.28
CA ALA A 97 -9.87 14.55 -9.48
C ALA A 97 -9.84 16.07 -9.65
N GLN A 98 -8.83 16.75 -9.12
CA GLN A 98 -8.58 18.18 -9.31
C GLN A 98 -7.82 18.49 -10.62
N GLY A 99 -7.49 17.47 -11.42
CA GLY A 99 -6.82 17.64 -12.72
C GLY A 99 -5.30 17.63 -12.65
N HIS A 100 -4.69 17.32 -11.48
CA HIS A 100 -3.24 17.18 -11.37
C HIS A 100 -2.77 15.84 -11.91
N SER A 101 -1.69 15.84 -12.68
CA SER A 101 -1.03 14.62 -13.16
C SER A 101 0.05 14.15 -12.20
N ILE A 102 0.19 12.83 -12.05
CA ILE A 102 1.23 12.20 -11.25
C ILE A 102 2.30 11.63 -12.18
N THR A 103 3.50 12.19 -12.10
CA THR A 103 4.67 11.75 -12.87
C THR A 103 5.46 10.71 -12.07
N HIS A 104 5.69 9.55 -12.66
CA HIS A 104 6.54 8.53 -12.06
C HIS A 104 7.94 8.59 -12.64
N ILE A 105 8.96 8.51 -11.77
CA ILE A 105 10.37 8.44 -12.16
C ILE A 105 11.05 7.22 -11.55
N ASP A 106 12.15 6.75 -12.14
CA ASP A 106 12.98 5.69 -11.57
C ASP A 106 13.98 6.29 -10.58
N ASN A 107 13.49 6.56 -9.37
CA ASN A 107 14.26 7.20 -8.30
C ASN A 107 13.86 6.60 -6.93
N ALA A 108 13.89 5.28 -6.83
CA ALA A 108 13.40 4.56 -5.68
C ALA A 108 14.26 4.78 -4.43
N ILE A 109 13.62 4.83 -3.25
CA ILE A 109 14.28 4.63 -1.97
C ILE A 109 14.32 3.14 -1.62
N LEU A 110 15.27 2.75 -0.78
CA LEU A 110 15.41 1.38 -0.29
C LEU A 110 14.61 1.22 1.00
N LEU A 111 13.75 0.20 1.05
CA LEU A 111 13.13 -0.29 2.28
C LEU A 111 13.98 -1.47 2.76
N ASP A 112 14.67 -1.32 3.87
CA ASP A 112 15.59 -2.31 4.46
C ASP A 112 15.31 -2.60 5.94
N GLU A 113 14.38 -1.86 6.55
CA GLU A 113 13.89 -2.09 7.90
C GLU A 113 12.45 -2.62 7.90
N TYR A 114 12.23 -3.72 8.61
CA TYR A 114 10.95 -4.41 8.65
C TYR A 114 10.50 -4.62 10.09
N GLU A 115 9.31 -4.14 10.39
CA GLU A 115 8.66 -4.41 11.67
C GLU A 115 8.36 -5.90 11.87
N GLY A 116 8.24 -6.33 13.12
CA GLY A 116 7.90 -7.72 13.45
C GLY A 116 6.51 -8.14 12.95
N ASN A 117 6.34 -9.45 12.73
CA ASN A 117 5.13 -10.04 12.15
C ASN A 117 3.84 -9.64 12.89
N TYR A 118 3.86 -9.63 14.21
CA TYR A 118 2.71 -9.23 15.04
C TYR A 118 2.28 -7.79 14.74
N ARG A 119 3.23 -6.84 14.71
CA ARG A 119 2.94 -5.44 14.45
C ARG A 119 2.44 -5.21 13.02
N PHE A 120 3.01 -5.91 12.05
CA PHE A 120 2.56 -5.84 10.67
C PHE A 120 1.13 -6.35 10.49
N VAL A 121 0.77 -7.46 11.15
CA VAL A 121 -0.62 -7.98 11.16
C VAL A 121 -1.57 -6.96 11.81
N GLN A 122 -1.21 -6.37 12.96
CA GLN A 122 -2.02 -5.33 13.60
C GLN A 122 -2.27 -4.12 12.68
N LYS A 123 -1.21 -3.59 12.05
CA LYS A 123 -1.35 -2.49 11.08
C LYS A 123 -2.26 -2.86 9.90
N THR A 124 -2.19 -4.11 9.45
CA THR A 124 -3.08 -4.61 8.39
C THR A 124 -4.53 -4.64 8.85
N GLU A 125 -4.81 -5.06 10.08
CA GLU A 125 -6.16 -5.01 10.66
C GLU A 125 -6.68 -3.56 10.78
N GLU A 126 -5.82 -2.63 11.22
CA GLU A 126 -6.13 -1.20 11.24
C GLU A 126 -6.43 -0.67 9.84
N ALA A 127 -5.59 -0.99 8.85
CA ALA A 127 -5.79 -0.60 7.45
C ALA A 127 -7.09 -1.16 6.86
N CYS A 128 -7.46 -2.41 7.20
CA CYS A 128 -8.76 -2.97 6.79
C CYS A 128 -9.95 -2.23 7.42
N ARG A 129 -9.82 -1.78 8.68
CA ARG A 129 -10.86 -0.94 9.33
C ARG A 129 -10.96 0.43 8.64
N THR A 130 -9.83 1.10 8.41
CA THR A 130 -9.78 2.36 7.66
C THR A 130 -10.45 2.20 6.29
N LEU A 131 -10.09 1.14 5.56
CA LEU A 131 -10.67 0.84 4.26
C LEU A 131 -12.19 0.62 4.32
N TYR A 132 -12.70 0.01 5.39
CA TYR A 132 -14.14 -0.17 5.59
C TYR A 132 -14.86 1.16 5.83
N PHE A 133 -14.29 2.07 6.63
CA PHE A 133 -14.87 3.38 6.88
C PHE A 133 -14.89 4.25 5.63
N PHE A 134 -13.81 4.25 4.85
CA PHE A 134 -13.65 5.07 3.64
C PHE A 134 -13.92 4.29 2.34
N ARG A 135 -14.75 3.23 2.39
CA ARG A 135 -14.96 2.34 1.24
C ARG A 135 -15.61 3.03 0.05
N GLU A 136 -16.49 4.00 0.28
CA GLU A 136 -17.15 4.73 -0.80
C GLU A 136 -16.18 5.71 -1.48
N GLU A 137 -15.37 6.40 -0.69
CA GLU A 137 -14.33 7.31 -1.16
C GLU A 137 -13.21 6.56 -1.92
N LEU A 138 -12.85 5.36 -1.46
CA LEU A 138 -11.78 4.52 -2.03
C LEU A 138 -12.27 3.53 -3.10
N LYS A 139 -13.53 3.60 -3.49
CA LYS A 139 -14.10 2.75 -4.53
C LYS A 139 -13.34 2.89 -5.85
N GLY A 140 -12.97 1.75 -6.44
CA GLY A 140 -12.16 1.68 -7.67
C GLY A 140 -10.65 1.79 -7.46
N TYR A 141 -10.19 2.13 -6.24
CA TYR A 141 -8.77 2.25 -5.89
C TYR A 141 -8.25 1.11 -4.99
N SER A 142 -9.11 0.28 -4.45
CA SER A 142 -8.74 -0.87 -3.62
C SER A 142 -9.22 -2.20 -4.20
N LYS A 143 -8.28 -3.13 -4.36
CA LYS A 143 -8.61 -4.53 -4.76
C LYS A 143 -9.47 -5.23 -3.69
N LEU A 144 -9.27 -4.93 -2.40
CA LEU A 144 -10.07 -5.52 -1.32
C LEU A 144 -11.53 -5.10 -1.41
N ILE A 145 -11.81 -3.83 -1.70
CA ILE A 145 -13.19 -3.36 -1.95
C ILE A 145 -13.79 -4.13 -3.13
N CYS A 146 -13.05 -4.24 -4.25
CA CYS A 146 -13.52 -4.96 -5.43
C CYS A 146 -13.86 -6.43 -5.11
N TYR A 147 -13.02 -7.13 -4.34
CA TYR A 147 -13.30 -8.49 -3.89
C TYR A 147 -14.51 -8.56 -2.97
N SER A 148 -14.63 -7.65 -2.02
CA SER A 148 -15.80 -7.55 -1.13
C SER A 148 -17.12 -7.36 -1.90
N GLU A 149 -17.13 -6.51 -2.92
CA GLU A 149 -18.30 -6.31 -3.80
C GLU A 149 -18.64 -7.57 -4.60
N LYS A 150 -17.64 -8.29 -5.13
CA LYS A 150 -17.85 -9.57 -5.81
C LYS A 150 -18.44 -10.62 -4.87
N MET A 151 -17.93 -10.72 -3.63
CA MET A 151 -18.45 -11.66 -2.63
C MET A 151 -19.88 -11.31 -2.22
N LYS A 152 -20.23 -10.03 -2.11
CA LYS A 152 -21.61 -9.59 -1.90
C LYS A 152 -22.52 -10.02 -3.05
N ARG A 153 -22.09 -9.81 -4.30
CA ARG A 153 -22.84 -10.19 -5.50
C ARG A 153 -23.11 -11.69 -5.58
N TRP A 154 -22.16 -12.51 -5.13
CA TRP A 154 -22.28 -13.97 -5.12
C TRP A 154 -22.92 -14.53 -3.82
N HIS A 155 -23.43 -13.66 -2.94
CA HIS A 155 -24.04 -14.03 -1.67
C HIS A 155 -23.12 -14.84 -0.73
N LEU A 156 -21.77 -14.73 -0.91
CA LEU A 156 -20.78 -15.47 -0.13
C LEU A 156 -20.45 -14.81 1.21
N THR A 157 -20.89 -13.58 1.45
CA THR A 157 -20.57 -12.81 2.68
C THR A 157 -21.05 -13.49 3.96
N GLY A 158 -22.21 -14.18 3.92
CA GLY A 158 -22.72 -14.95 5.05
C GLY A 158 -21.81 -16.12 5.42
N ILE A 159 -21.34 -16.87 4.44
CA ILE A 159 -20.41 -17.99 4.63
C ILE A 159 -19.08 -17.49 5.18
N CYS A 160 -18.52 -16.44 4.59
CA CYS A 160 -17.26 -15.87 5.08
C CYS A 160 -17.37 -15.36 6.51
N ARG A 161 -18.48 -14.70 6.85
CA ARG A 161 -18.76 -14.22 8.22
C ARG A 161 -18.88 -15.36 9.23
N ALA A 162 -19.47 -16.48 8.85
CA ALA A 162 -19.61 -17.66 9.70
C ALA A 162 -18.27 -18.39 9.89
N LEU A 163 -17.42 -18.47 8.86
CA LEU A 163 -16.14 -19.17 8.90
C LEU A 163 -15.01 -18.32 9.52
N PHE A 164 -15.07 -17.01 9.40
CA PHE A 164 -14.00 -16.11 9.83
C PHE A 164 -13.60 -16.30 11.31
N PRO A 165 -14.51 -16.39 12.29
CA PRO A 165 -14.13 -16.59 13.69
C PRO A 165 -13.28 -17.85 13.93
N TRP A 166 -13.56 -18.92 13.17
CA TRP A 166 -12.85 -20.19 13.28
C TRP A 166 -11.48 -20.19 12.60
N LEU A 167 -11.38 -19.48 11.46
CA LEU A 167 -10.18 -19.44 10.64
C LEU A 167 -9.21 -18.32 11.05
N SER A 168 -9.70 -17.22 11.58
CA SER A 168 -8.88 -16.05 11.89
C SER A 168 -7.81 -16.32 12.93
N LEU A 169 -8.13 -17.04 14.02
CA LEU A 169 -7.17 -17.32 15.08
C LEU A 169 -6.01 -18.21 14.62
N PRO A 170 -6.22 -19.38 13.99
CA PRO A 170 -5.10 -20.20 13.52
C PRO A 170 -4.31 -19.54 12.40
N ILE A 171 -4.97 -18.79 11.51
CA ILE A 171 -4.26 -18.03 10.48
C ILE A 171 -3.40 -16.94 11.12
N LYS A 172 -3.95 -16.15 12.05
CA LYS A 172 -3.20 -15.10 12.75
C LYS A 172 -2.00 -15.67 13.51
N ALA A 173 -2.17 -16.79 14.22
CA ALA A 173 -1.07 -17.47 14.89
C ALA A 173 0.05 -17.89 13.93
N ARG A 174 -0.31 -18.42 12.75
CA ARG A 174 0.67 -18.74 11.70
C ARG A 174 1.38 -17.50 11.15
N LEU A 175 0.64 -16.40 10.94
CA LEU A 175 1.19 -15.15 10.37
C LEU A 175 2.15 -14.45 11.35
N THR A 176 1.90 -14.57 12.65
CA THR A 176 2.73 -13.96 13.70
C THR A 176 3.88 -14.85 14.16
N GLY A 177 3.92 -16.12 13.71
CA GLY A 177 4.97 -17.10 14.04
C GLY A 177 6.22 -16.98 13.15
N ASN A 178 7.10 -17.98 13.25
CA ASN A 178 8.40 -18.00 12.57
C ASN A 178 8.34 -18.39 11.08
N ASN A 179 7.21 -18.92 10.60
CA ASN A 179 7.05 -19.29 9.20
C ASN A 179 5.76 -18.70 8.61
N PRO A 180 5.69 -17.37 8.46
CA PRO A 180 4.52 -16.70 7.93
C PRO A 180 4.36 -16.98 6.44
N SER A 181 3.12 -16.93 5.93
CA SER A 181 2.80 -17.22 4.54
C SER A 181 2.06 -16.04 3.91
N VAL A 182 2.56 -15.53 2.80
CA VAL A 182 1.91 -14.46 2.01
C VAL A 182 0.55 -14.92 1.48
N PHE A 183 0.39 -16.20 1.15
CA PHE A 183 -0.89 -16.77 0.73
C PHE A 183 -1.94 -16.64 1.85
N TRP A 184 -1.63 -17.11 3.07
CA TRP A 184 -2.53 -16.98 4.21
C TRP A 184 -2.76 -15.54 4.65
N PHE A 185 -1.76 -14.67 4.47
CA PHE A 185 -1.91 -13.24 4.69
C PHE A 185 -2.91 -12.61 3.72
N ASN A 186 -2.89 -13.00 2.45
CA ASN A 186 -3.85 -12.51 1.46
C ASN A 186 -5.29 -13.01 1.72
N ILE A 187 -5.45 -14.18 2.36
CA ILE A 187 -6.76 -14.68 2.80
C ILE A 187 -7.23 -13.97 4.07
N TYR A 188 -6.30 -13.64 4.97
CA TYR A 188 -6.61 -13.03 6.26
C TYR A 188 -7.13 -11.60 6.14
N LYS A 189 -6.55 -10.80 5.26
CA LYS A 189 -6.95 -9.42 5.01
C LYS A 189 -8.14 -9.32 4.05
#